data_9d2e57ac0cc37c27deef27f3e2044c58
#
_entry.id   9d2e57ac0cc37c27deef27f3e2044c58
#
_cell.length_a   1.000
_cell.length_b   1.000
_cell.length_c   1.000
_cell.angle_alpha   90.00
_cell.angle_beta   90.00
_cell.angle_gamma   90.00
#
_symmetry.space_group_name_H-M   'P 1'
#
loop_
_entity.id
_entity.type
_entity.pdbx_description
1 polymer ?
#
loop_
_entity_poly.entity_id
_entity_poly.type
_entity_poly.pdbx_seq_one_letter_code
_entity_poly.pdbx_strand_id
1 'polypeptide(L)'
;LLSFTTPKHAGTLGRKLSFVKTNLPGIAIKAVKKAEDGKSYIVRVNEIYGKDFENAEIIFASAVESACEVNGIEEYVGETKYEGDKIVFSGTAFQPRTFSVRLKENACLAIPENHSIDIECNATALTVDEFSMSGNFDGEDNSFAAELMPDVVEAEGVTFRMENNPADYNYIRCDGQTIPLPEKHGYTKCYLLVTSSHGDRKASFQVDGKDYSVNVPFYSGFIGQWGWTGESEGYMKDASIAYIGTHRHSSRVGGNESYIYTYLYKICLDIAPDAKALTLPKDAGVALFAVTLSDNSNDDTKPATEMRALPHETVKVEYTTEPVAASRRR
;
A
#
# COMPACT_ATOMS: atom_id res chain seq x y z
N LEU A 1 -0.76 11.30 9.65
CA LEU A 1 -2.08 11.33 9.00
C LEU A 1 -1.89 11.72 7.54
N LEU A 2 -2.33 10.87 6.62
CA LEU A 2 -2.22 11.12 5.18
C LEU A 2 -3.54 11.75 4.69
N SER A 3 -3.43 12.75 3.84
CA SER A 3 -4.56 13.40 3.19
C SER A 3 -4.51 13.15 1.68
N PHE A 4 -5.66 12.79 1.13
CA PHE A 4 -5.82 12.57 -0.30
C PHE A 4 -6.95 13.45 -0.83
N THR A 5 -6.87 13.80 -2.09
CA THR A 5 -7.94 14.45 -2.85
C THR A 5 -8.44 13.52 -3.95
N THR A 6 -9.70 13.68 -4.30
CA THR A 6 -10.34 12.99 -5.42
C THR A 6 -11.21 14.00 -6.16
N PRO A 7 -11.43 13.87 -7.47
CA PRO A 7 -12.42 14.64 -8.20
C PRO A 7 -13.82 14.49 -7.58
N LYS A 8 -14.73 15.35 -7.99
CA LYS A 8 -16.11 15.26 -7.55
C LYS A 8 -16.79 14.06 -8.21
N HIS A 9 -17.29 13.14 -7.39
CA HIS A 9 -18.09 12.00 -7.82
C HIS A 9 -19.58 12.21 -7.54
N ALA A 10 -20.43 11.56 -8.30
CA ALA A 10 -21.83 11.42 -7.95
C ALA A 10 -21.97 10.51 -6.72
N GLY A 11 -22.80 10.88 -5.76
CA GLY A 11 -22.99 10.09 -4.55
C GLY A 11 -23.92 10.76 -3.55
N THR A 12 -24.24 10.01 -2.49
CA THR A 12 -25.21 10.40 -1.45
C THR A 12 -24.58 10.79 -0.11
N LEU A 13 -23.24 10.71 0.00
CA LEU A 13 -22.53 10.88 1.29
C LEU A 13 -22.45 12.35 1.76
N GLY A 14 -22.86 13.31 0.94
CA GLY A 14 -22.83 14.73 1.27
C GLY A 14 -21.41 15.33 1.23
N ARG A 15 -21.27 16.53 1.82
CA ARG A 15 -19.99 17.27 1.80
C ARG A 15 -18.98 16.81 2.85
N LYS A 16 -19.45 16.13 3.88
CA LYS A 16 -18.63 15.63 5.00
C LYS A 16 -19.14 14.27 5.41
N LEU A 17 -18.23 13.32 5.47
CA LEU A 17 -18.47 11.99 6.00
C LEU A 17 -17.33 11.65 6.96
N SER A 18 -17.68 11.01 8.08
CA SER A 18 -16.70 10.34 8.94
C SER A 18 -17.08 8.87 9.01
N PHE A 19 -16.13 7.98 8.76
CA PHE A 19 -16.33 6.54 8.95
C PHE A 19 -16.64 6.24 10.42
N VAL A 20 -15.95 6.95 11.34
CA VAL A 20 -16.13 6.82 12.79
C VAL A 20 -15.91 8.18 13.45
N LYS A 21 -16.73 8.51 14.45
CA LYS A 21 -16.59 9.72 15.26
C LYS A 21 -17.05 9.46 16.70
N THR A 22 -16.68 10.35 17.62
CA THR A 22 -17.14 10.33 19.00
C THR A 22 -18.04 11.54 19.28
N ASN A 23 -18.96 11.41 20.24
CA ASN A 23 -19.81 12.50 20.69
C ASN A 23 -19.12 13.42 21.74
N LEU A 24 -18.07 12.93 22.41
CA LEU A 24 -17.34 13.66 23.44
C LEU A 24 -15.95 14.09 22.95
N PRO A 25 -15.61 15.39 23.02
CA PRO A 25 -14.29 15.87 22.56
C PRO A 25 -13.12 15.31 23.36
N GLY A 26 -13.34 14.86 24.61
CA GLY A 26 -12.31 14.21 25.44
C GLY A 26 -12.01 12.77 25.06
N ILE A 27 -12.79 12.16 24.19
CA ILE A 27 -12.55 10.79 23.71
C ILE A 27 -11.88 10.83 22.35
N ALA A 28 -10.58 10.57 22.33
CA ALA A 28 -9.80 10.55 21.11
C ALA A 28 -9.77 9.15 20.48
N ILE A 29 -10.08 9.07 19.20
CA ILE A 29 -9.89 7.84 18.41
C ILE A 29 -8.40 7.74 18.09
N LYS A 30 -7.76 6.67 18.57
CA LYS A 30 -6.32 6.44 18.42
C LYS A 30 -5.99 5.52 17.25
N ALA A 31 -6.86 4.55 16.96
CA ALA A 31 -6.70 3.65 15.83
C ALA A 31 -8.06 3.12 15.36
N VAL A 32 -8.15 2.91 14.08
CA VAL A 32 -9.19 2.12 13.41
C VAL A 32 -8.48 1.19 12.44
N LYS A 33 -8.69 -0.12 12.59
CA LYS A 33 -8.10 -1.12 11.69
C LYS A 33 -9.05 -2.28 11.47
N LYS A 34 -8.81 -3.10 10.44
CA LYS A 34 -9.45 -4.43 10.36
C LYS A 34 -8.96 -5.30 11.52
N ALA A 35 -9.86 -6.08 12.10
CA ALA A 35 -9.52 -7.11 13.07
C ALA A 35 -8.82 -8.30 12.39
N GLU A 36 -8.12 -9.11 13.14
CA GLU A 36 -7.43 -10.31 12.63
C GLU A 36 -8.41 -11.36 12.08
N ASP A 37 -9.68 -11.32 12.51
CA ASP A 37 -10.76 -12.15 11.95
C ASP A 37 -11.15 -11.80 10.50
N GLY A 38 -10.63 -10.66 9.98
CA GLY A 38 -10.91 -10.15 8.65
C GLY A 38 -12.33 -9.62 8.43
N LYS A 39 -13.20 -9.65 9.44
CA LYS A 39 -14.64 -9.30 9.34
C LYS A 39 -15.03 -8.12 10.21
N SER A 40 -14.37 -7.94 11.34
CA SER A 40 -14.63 -6.88 12.30
C SER A 40 -13.66 -5.71 12.14
N TYR A 41 -13.99 -4.58 12.75
CA TYR A 41 -13.11 -3.43 12.91
C TYR A 41 -12.70 -3.28 14.36
N ILE A 42 -11.43 -3.03 14.60
CA ILE A 42 -10.90 -2.65 15.90
C ILE A 42 -10.87 -1.14 15.99
N VAL A 43 -11.54 -0.59 17.01
CA VAL A 43 -11.53 0.84 17.32
C VAL A 43 -10.90 1.04 18.70
N ARG A 44 -9.79 1.78 18.74
CA ARG A 44 -9.09 2.14 19.97
C ARG A 44 -9.35 3.61 20.28
N VAL A 45 -9.80 3.85 21.49
CA VAL A 45 -10.06 5.21 22.00
C VAL A 45 -9.32 5.42 23.31
N ASN A 46 -9.08 6.69 23.63
CA ASN A 46 -8.50 7.09 24.91
C ASN A 46 -9.14 8.40 25.39
N GLU A 47 -9.47 8.47 26.67
CA GLU A 47 -9.82 9.73 27.30
C GLU A 47 -8.55 10.59 27.46
N ILE A 48 -8.59 11.88 27.08
CA ILE A 48 -7.39 12.74 26.97
C ILE A 48 -7.43 13.99 27.86
N TYR A 49 -8.51 14.23 28.61
CA TYR A 49 -8.67 15.42 29.47
C TYR A 49 -8.48 15.11 30.96
N GLY A 50 -8.26 13.83 31.30
CA GLY A 50 -8.08 13.41 32.71
C GLY A 50 -9.37 13.47 33.51
N LYS A 51 -10.51 13.14 32.91
CA LYS A 51 -11.83 13.15 33.54
C LYS A 51 -12.56 11.83 33.33
N ASP A 52 -13.22 11.38 34.38
CA ASP A 52 -14.19 10.29 34.24
C ASP A 52 -15.34 10.73 33.34
N PHE A 53 -15.89 9.79 32.59
CA PHE A 53 -16.95 10.04 31.62
C PHE A 53 -18.00 8.95 31.63
N GLU A 54 -19.21 9.33 31.32
CA GLU A 54 -20.33 8.41 31.16
C GLU A 54 -21.00 8.59 29.81
N ASN A 55 -21.56 7.48 29.29
CA ASN A 55 -22.33 7.49 28.05
C ASN A 55 -21.61 8.11 26.84
N ALA A 56 -20.30 7.88 26.74
CA ALA A 56 -19.58 8.20 25.52
C ALA A 56 -20.08 7.32 24.38
N GLU A 57 -20.21 7.91 23.20
CA GLU A 57 -20.64 7.19 22.01
C GLU A 57 -19.51 7.18 20.98
N ILE A 58 -19.29 6.02 20.36
CA ILE A 58 -18.56 5.90 19.10
C ILE A 58 -19.61 5.64 18.02
N ILE A 59 -19.70 6.54 17.05
CA ILE A 59 -20.74 6.55 16.01
C ILE A 59 -20.08 6.18 14.68
N PHE A 60 -20.62 5.21 13.98
CA PHE A 60 -20.12 4.67 12.72
C PHE A 60 -20.95 5.17 11.53
N ALA A 61 -20.37 5.08 10.34
CA ALA A 61 -21.09 5.40 9.09
C ALA A 61 -22.11 4.31 8.68
N SER A 62 -22.12 3.16 9.37
CA SER A 62 -23.01 2.02 9.15
C SER A 62 -23.57 1.51 10.46
N ALA A 63 -24.71 0.82 10.39
CA ALA A 63 -25.31 0.20 11.56
C ALA A 63 -24.39 -0.90 12.15
N VAL A 64 -24.34 -0.97 13.47
CA VAL A 64 -23.58 -2.00 14.19
C VAL A 64 -24.38 -3.30 14.18
N GLU A 65 -23.75 -4.39 13.74
CA GLU A 65 -24.31 -5.74 13.79
C GLU A 65 -24.00 -6.41 15.12
N SER A 66 -22.75 -6.27 15.59
CA SER A 66 -22.30 -6.75 16.89
C SER A 66 -21.12 -5.93 17.39
N ALA A 67 -20.93 -5.87 18.70
CA ALA A 67 -19.80 -5.21 19.32
C ALA A 67 -19.43 -5.89 20.65
N CYS A 68 -18.12 -5.94 20.94
CA CYS A 68 -17.61 -6.35 22.25
C CYS A 68 -16.35 -5.53 22.59
N GLU A 69 -16.02 -5.48 23.86
CA GLU A 69 -14.75 -4.95 24.30
C GLU A 69 -13.68 -6.03 24.20
N VAL A 70 -12.49 -5.63 23.73
CA VAL A 70 -11.32 -6.49 23.58
C VAL A 70 -10.09 -5.84 24.20
N ASN A 71 -9.06 -6.64 24.48
CA ASN A 71 -7.76 -6.13 24.93
C ASN A 71 -6.85 -5.68 23.77
N GLY A 72 -5.60 -5.35 24.07
CA GLY A 72 -4.64 -4.86 23.09
C GLY A 72 -4.26 -5.87 22.00
N ILE A 73 -4.49 -7.16 22.23
CA ILE A 73 -4.25 -8.28 21.30
C ILE A 73 -5.53 -8.91 20.77
N GLU A 74 -6.65 -8.17 20.84
CA GLU A 74 -7.96 -8.49 20.28
C GLU A 74 -8.69 -9.67 20.98
N GLU A 75 -8.25 -10.08 22.16
CA GLU A 75 -8.98 -11.06 22.96
C GLU A 75 -10.19 -10.43 23.68
N TYR A 76 -11.28 -11.16 23.73
CA TYR A 76 -12.53 -10.74 24.37
C TYR A 76 -12.34 -10.39 25.86
N VAL A 77 -12.85 -9.23 26.24
CA VAL A 77 -12.84 -8.72 27.63
C VAL A 77 -14.25 -8.66 28.21
N GLY A 78 -15.23 -8.22 27.43
CA GLY A 78 -16.59 -8.06 27.91
C GLY A 78 -17.58 -7.57 26.86
N GLU A 79 -18.85 -7.58 27.24
CA GLU A 79 -19.94 -7.07 26.42
C GLU A 79 -19.89 -5.56 26.28
N THR A 80 -20.32 -5.07 25.12
CA THR A 80 -20.45 -3.64 24.84
C THR A 80 -21.87 -3.33 24.39
N LYS A 81 -22.47 -2.30 24.99
CA LYS A 81 -23.80 -1.83 24.59
C LYS A 81 -23.72 -1.15 23.22
N TYR A 82 -24.57 -1.58 22.29
CA TYR A 82 -24.69 -0.92 20.97
C TYR A 82 -26.16 -0.77 20.57
N GLU A 83 -26.43 0.26 19.79
CA GLU A 83 -27.76 0.56 19.27
C GLU A 83 -27.64 1.34 17.95
N GLY A 84 -28.31 0.87 16.91
CA GLY A 84 -28.27 1.52 15.60
C GLY A 84 -26.85 1.54 15.02
N ASP A 85 -26.30 2.73 14.86
CA ASP A 85 -24.98 2.98 14.28
C ASP A 85 -23.89 3.27 15.34
N LYS A 86 -24.16 3.01 16.61
CA LYS A 86 -23.27 3.40 17.70
C LYS A 86 -23.05 2.36 18.77
N ILE A 87 -21.91 2.45 19.43
CA ILE A 87 -21.62 1.79 20.71
C ILE A 87 -21.59 2.84 21.81
N VAL A 88 -22.01 2.43 23.03
CA VAL A 88 -22.08 3.32 24.21
C VAL A 88 -21.25 2.72 25.33
N PHE A 89 -20.39 3.53 25.95
CA PHE A 89 -19.50 3.09 27.01
C PHE A 89 -19.19 4.22 28.00
N SER A 90 -18.69 3.84 29.17
CA SER A 90 -18.23 4.75 30.21
C SER A 90 -16.82 4.39 30.61
N GLY A 91 -16.09 5.29 31.24
CA GLY A 91 -14.72 5.01 31.67
C GLY A 91 -14.18 6.07 32.62
N THR A 92 -12.94 5.86 33.02
CA THR A 92 -12.21 6.74 33.93
C THR A 92 -11.19 7.61 33.19
N ALA A 93 -10.65 8.60 33.89
CA ALA A 93 -9.60 9.49 33.42
C ALA A 93 -8.44 8.72 32.76
N PHE A 94 -8.03 9.16 31.54
CA PHE A 94 -6.92 8.60 30.76
C PHE A 94 -7.03 7.11 30.39
N GLN A 95 -8.22 6.51 30.56
CA GLN A 95 -8.40 5.10 30.28
C GLN A 95 -8.42 4.80 28.78
N PRO A 96 -7.53 3.93 28.26
CA PRO A 96 -7.65 3.39 26.93
C PRO A 96 -8.73 2.29 26.89
N ARG A 97 -9.55 2.29 25.85
CA ARG A 97 -10.56 1.25 25.59
C ARG A 97 -10.41 0.77 24.14
N THR A 98 -10.64 -0.51 23.92
CA THR A 98 -10.57 -1.15 22.60
C THR A 98 -11.84 -1.94 22.36
N PHE A 99 -12.45 -1.73 21.21
CA PHE A 99 -13.69 -2.39 20.82
C PHE A 99 -13.49 -3.12 19.49
N SER A 100 -14.00 -4.36 19.43
CA SER A 100 -14.23 -5.08 18.18
C SER A 100 -15.66 -4.84 17.75
N VAL A 101 -15.84 -4.31 16.54
CA VAL A 101 -17.16 -3.90 16.02
C VAL A 101 -17.37 -4.49 14.64
N ARG A 102 -18.45 -5.21 14.47
CA ARG A 102 -18.92 -5.67 13.17
C ARG A 102 -20.02 -4.75 12.69
N LEU A 103 -19.82 -4.21 11.51
CA LEU A 103 -20.79 -3.30 10.87
C LEU A 103 -21.63 -4.08 9.85
N LYS A 104 -22.90 -3.70 9.71
CA LYS A 104 -23.73 -4.21 8.62
C LYS A 104 -23.12 -3.74 7.30
N GLU A 105 -23.03 -4.68 6.38
CA GLU A 105 -22.63 -4.34 5.01
C GLU A 105 -23.66 -3.36 4.43
N ASN A 106 -23.19 -2.21 4.01
CA ASN A 106 -24.00 -1.35 3.16
C ASN A 106 -24.08 -2.00 1.79
N ALA A 107 -25.16 -1.77 1.05
CA ALA A 107 -25.27 -2.21 -0.34
C ALA A 107 -23.99 -1.79 -1.08
N CYS A 108 -23.14 -2.76 -1.39
CA CYS A 108 -21.84 -2.51 -1.99
C CYS A 108 -22.02 -1.74 -3.29
N LEU A 109 -21.17 -0.75 -3.49
CA LEU A 109 -20.79 -0.35 -4.85
C LEU A 109 -20.38 -1.63 -5.59
N ALA A 110 -20.88 -1.80 -6.81
CA ALA A 110 -20.48 -2.93 -7.63
C ALA A 110 -18.95 -3.01 -7.62
N ILE A 111 -18.42 -4.20 -7.31
CA ILE A 111 -16.97 -4.43 -7.42
C ILE A 111 -16.63 -4.23 -8.89
N PRO A 112 -15.69 -3.35 -9.25
CA PRO A 112 -15.29 -3.15 -10.62
C PRO A 112 -14.89 -4.48 -11.25
N GLU A 113 -15.33 -4.74 -12.46
CA GLU A 113 -14.88 -5.88 -13.23
C GLU A 113 -13.40 -5.70 -13.57
N ASN A 114 -12.61 -6.76 -13.39
CA ASN A 114 -11.19 -6.79 -13.70
C ASN A 114 -10.93 -7.81 -14.80
N HIS A 115 -10.26 -7.39 -15.87
CA HIS A 115 -9.89 -8.24 -17.00
C HIS A 115 -8.38 -8.27 -17.16
N SER A 116 -7.75 -9.40 -16.78
CA SER A 116 -6.31 -9.59 -16.96
C SER A 116 -5.98 -9.76 -18.43
N ILE A 117 -4.92 -9.09 -18.87
CA ILE A 117 -4.37 -9.21 -20.22
C ILE A 117 -3.21 -10.19 -20.19
N ASP A 118 -3.23 -11.17 -21.04
CA ASP A 118 -2.11 -12.09 -21.22
C ASP A 118 -0.92 -11.31 -21.83
N ILE A 119 0.26 -11.50 -21.25
CA ILE A 119 1.49 -10.84 -21.68
C ILE A 119 2.55 -11.87 -22.05
N GLU A 120 3.33 -11.59 -23.09
CA GLU A 120 4.46 -12.42 -23.48
C GLU A 120 5.72 -12.00 -22.72
N CYS A 121 5.99 -12.67 -21.60
CA CYS A 121 7.19 -12.43 -20.80
C CYS A 121 8.47 -12.74 -21.58
N ASN A 122 9.54 -12.00 -21.35
CA ASN A 122 10.82 -12.12 -22.07
C ASN A 122 12.05 -12.15 -21.18
N ALA A 123 11.85 -12.12 -19.86
CA ALA A 123 12.93 -12.13 -18.89
C ALA A 123 12.50 -12.76 -17.56
N THR A 124 13.47 -13.14 -16.73
CA THR A 124 13.28 -13.80 -15.44
C THR A 124 13.72 -12.89 -14.30
N ALA A 125 12.81 -12.66 -13.33
CA ALA A 125 13.07 -11.89 -12.12
C ALA A 125 13.17 -12.77 -10.87
N LEU A 126 12.70 -14.02 -10.94
CA LEU A 126 12.49 -14.91 -9.81
C LEU A 126 13.60 -15.95 -9.70
N THR A 127 14.01 -16.28 -8.48
CA THR A 127 14.81 -17.47 -8.18
C THR A 127 14.21 -18.17 -6.96
N VAL A 128 14.39 -19.49 -6.87
CA VAL A 128 14.04 -20.28 -5.68
C VAL A 128 15.19 -20.27 -4.69
N ASP A 129 14.91 -20.54 -3.42
CA ASP A 129 15.89 -20.59 -2.32
C ASP A 129 17.12 -21.45 -2.66
N GLU A 130 16.90 -22.61 -3.28
CA GLU A 130 17.97 -23.52 -3.69
C GLU A 130 18.95 -22.90 -4.70
N PHE A 131 18.46 -21.98 -5.53
CA PHE A 131 19.23 -21.28 -6.57
C PHE A 131 19.26 -19.76 -6.35
N SER A 132 19.12 -19.31 -5.11
CA SER A 132 19.01 -17.90 -4.73
C SER A 132 20.18 -17.01 -5.19
N MET A 133 21.35 -17.62 -5.45
CA MET A 133 22.53 -16.91 -5.95
C MET A 133 22.61 -16.82 -7.49
N SER A 134 21.67 -17.38 -8.22
CA SER A 134 21.71 -17.43 -9.70
C SER A 134 20.97 -16.30 -10.39
N GLY A 135 20.21 -15.51 -9.63
CA GLY A 135 19.39 -14.43 -10.18
C GLY A 135 20.17 -13.15 -10.44
N ASN A 136 19.74 -12.41 -11.44
CA ASN A 136 20.34 -11.12 -11.78
C ASN A 136 19.29 -10.18 -12.40
N PHE A 137 18.24 -9.87 -11.63
CA PHE A 137 17.18 -8.98 -12.07
C PHE A 137 17.64 -7.53 -12.21
N ASP A 138 18.49 -7.09 -11.27
CA ASP A 138 18.94 -5.69 -11.19
C ASP A 138 20.34 -5.43 -11.77
N GLY A 139 21.01 -6.44 -12.33
CA GLY A 139 22.38 -6.34 -12.82
C GLY A 139 23.45 -6.41 -11.71
N GLU A 140 23.03 -6.58 -10.44
CA GLU A 140 23.89 -6.69 -9.27
C GLU A 140 23.73 -8.05 -8.57
N ASP A 141 23.36 -9.06 -9.34
CA ASP A 141 23.17 -10.45 -8.90
C ASP A 141 22.11 -10.61 -7.80
N ASN A 142 21.02 -9.82 -7.88
CA ASN A 142 19.87 -9.93 -7.01
C ASN A 142 18.60 -10.28 -7.80
N SER A 143 17.63 -10.88 -7.11
CA SER A 143 16.33 -11.28 -7.68
C SER A 143 15.24 -11.31 -6.61
N PHE A 144 13.98 -11.41 -7.05
CA PHE A 144 12.87 -11.70 -6.15
C PHE A 144 12.92 -13.16 -5.69
N ALA A 145 12.48 -13.43 -4.46
CA ALA A 145 12.27 -14.76 -3.93
C ALA A 145 10.97 -15.36 -4.51
N ALA A 146 11.07 -16.44 -5.28
CA ALA A 146 9.93 -17.10 -5.91
C ALA A 146 8.93 -17.63 -4.88
N GLU A 147 9.41 -18.08 -3.73
CA GLU A 147 8.60 -18.61 -2.63
C GLU A 147 7.63 -17.57 -2.03
N LEU A 148 7.94 -16.29 -2.22
CA LEU A 148 7.11 -15.19 -1.75
C LEU A 148 6.16 -14.65 -2.82
N MET A 149 6.38 -15.00 -4.09
CA MET A 149 5.62 -14.43 -5.21
C MET A 149 4.31 -15.18 -5.41
N PRO A 150 3.14 -14.54 -5.22
CA PRO A 150 1.85 -15.20 -5.42
C PRO A 150 1.47 -15.30 -6.90
N ASP A 151 0.54 -16.20 -7.24
CA ASP A 151 -0.08 -16.28 -8.57
C ASP A 151 -0.96 -15.05 -8.89
N VAL A 152 -1.49 -14.44 -7.83
CA VAL A 152 -2.42 -13.31 -7.94
C VAL A 152 -2.04 -12.25 -6.90
N VAL A 153 -1.89 -11.01 -7.36
CA VAL A 153 -1.72 -9.83 -6.51
C VAL A 153 -3.00 -9.02 -6.54
N GLU A 154 -3.57 -8.74 -5.36
CA GLU A 154 -4.73 -7.86 -5.22
C GLU A 154 -4.31 -6.54 -4.56
N ALA A 155 -4.58 -5.44 -5.22
CA ALA A 155 -4.22 -4.12 -4.74
C ALA A 155 -5.35 -3.10 -5.02
N GLU A 156 -5.97 -2.58 -3.97
CA GLU A 156 -7.00 -1.53 -4.03
C GLU A 156 -8.15 -1.86 -5.01
N GLY A 157 -8.62 -3.12 -4.98
CA GLY A 157 -9.71 -3.61 -5.82
C GLY A 157 -9.31 -3.99 -7.24
N VAL A 158 -8.01 -3.99 -7.55
CA VAL A 158 -7.48 -4.46 -8.83
C VAL A 158 -6.77 -5.79 -8.62
N THR A 159 -7.11 -6.78 -9.45
CA THR A 159 -6.53 -8.12 -9.45
C THR A 159 -5.53 -8.26 -10.59
N PHE A 160 -4.29 -8.61 -10.26
CA PHE A 160 -3.23 -8.88 -11.22
C PHE A 160 -2.90 -10.37 -11.22
N ARG A 161 -2.93 -11.01 -12.39
CA ARG A 161 -2.47 -12.38 -12.57
C ARG A 161 -1.01 -12.37 -12.96
N MET A 162 -0.22 -13.19 -12.27
CA MET A 162 1.23 -13.21 -12.41
C MET A 162 1.67 -14.46 -13.13
N GLU A 163 2.70 -14.33 -13.98
CA GLU A 163 3.55 -15.45 -14.35
C GLU A 163 4.60 -15.60 -13.25
N ASN A 164 4.48 -16.61 -12.40
CA ASN A 164 5.36 -16.77 -11.24
C ASN A 164 6.24 -18.04 -11.28
N ASN A 165 6.31 -18.71 -12.43
CA ASN A 165 7.21 -19.85 -12.59
C ASN A 165 8.67 -19.37 -12.68
N PRO A 166 9.53 -19.72 -11.71
CA PRO A 166 10.94 -19.30 -11.73
C PRO A 166 11.77 -20.00 -12.82
N ALA A 167 11.26 -21.07 -13.42
CA ALA A 167 11.93 -21.79 -14.51
C ALA A 167 11.66 -21.16 -15.90
N ASP A 168 10.70 -20.25 -15.98
CA ASP A 168 10.28 -19.58 -17.21
C ASP A 168 10.45 -18.06 -17.12
N TYR A 169 10.21 -17.37 -18.23
CA TYR A 169 10.10 -15.94 -18.22
C TYR A 169 8.86 -15.52 -17.43
N ASN A 170 8.99 -14.51 -16.55
CA ASN A 170 7.95 -14.11 -15.62
C ASN A 170 7.72 -12.59 -15.55
N TYR A 171 8.39 -11.83 -16.40
CA TYR A 171 8.10 -10.40 -16.60
C TYR A 171 8.53 -9.96 -18.01
N ILE A 172 8.04 -8.80 -18.43
CA ILE A 172 8.53 -8.11 -19.64
C ILE A 172 9.57 -7.07 -19.22
N ARG A 173 10.82 -7.28 -19.68
CA ARG A 173 11.81 -6.21 -19.73
C ARG A 173 11.41 -5.26 -20.86
N CYS A 174 11.08 -4.02 -20.53
CA CYS A 174 10.55 -3.08 -21.49
C CYS A 174 11.61 -2.62 -22.52
N ASP A 175 11.27 -2.74 -23.79
CA ASP A 175 12.06 -2.23 -24.94
C ASP A 175 11.14 -1.81 -26.09
N GLY A 176 10.05 -1.11 -25.76
CA GLY A 176 9.12 -0.57 -26.78
C GLY A 176 8.15 -1.60 -27.36
N GLN A 177 7.96 -2.75 -26.72
CA GLN A 177 6.98 -3.76 -27.16
C GLN A 177 5.56 -3.20 -27.12
N THR A 178 4.69 -3.72 -27.97
CA THR A 178 3.28 -3.36 -28.00
C THR A 178 2.43 -4.56 -27.62
N ILE A 179 1.59 -4.37 -26.62
CA ILE A 179 0.62 -5.35 -26.11
C ILE A 179 -0.75 -5.01 -26.72
N PRO A 180 -1.38 -5.90 -27.48
CA PRO A 180 -2.72 -5.68 -28.01
C PRO A 180 -3.73 -5.70 -26.85
N LEU A 181 -4.68 -4.77 -26.88
CA LEU A 181 -5.81 -4.76 -25.98
C LEU A 181 -7.03 -5.36 -26.69
N PRO A 182 -7.98 -6.01 -25.96
CA PRO A 182 -9.16 -6.62 -26.55
C PRO A 182 -10.00 -5.59 -27.31
N GLU A 183 -10.56 -5.97 -28.42
CA GLU A 183 -11.47 -5.09 -29.17
C GLU A 183 -12.74 -4.79 -28.37
N LYS A 184 -13.14 -3.52 -28.33
CA LYS A 184 -14.39 -3.06 -27.70
C LYS A 184 -14.53 -3.50 -26.24
N HIS A 185 -13.43 -3.49 -25.48
CA HIS A 185 -13.40 -3.94 -24.08
C HIS A 185 -14.30 -3.11 -23.16
N GLY A 186 -14.56 -1.85 -23.48
CA GLY A 186 -15.40 -0.96 -22.68
C GLY A 186 -14.73 -0.38 -21.42
N TYR A 187 -13.56 -0.87 -21.04
CA TYR A 187 -12.84 -0.44 -19.85
C TYR A 187 -12.20 0.94 -20.03
N THR A 188 -12.21 1.72 -18.94
CA THR A 188 -11.67 3.10 -18.93
C THR A 188 -10.34 3.23 -18.23
N LYS A 189 -9.85 2.16 -17.60
CA LYS A 189 -8.59 2.12 -16.86
C LYS A 189 -7.74 0.93 -17.32
N CYS A 190 -6.44 1.19 -17.47
CA CYS A 190 -5.42 0.16 -17.66
C CYS A 190 -4.45 0.23 -16.50
N TYR A 191 -4.43 -0.83 -15.71
CA TYR A 191 -3.55 -0.97 -14.55
C TYR A 191 -2.33 -1.79 -14.92
N LEU A 192 -1.18 -1.29 -14.51
CA LEU A 192 0.12 -1.90 -14.73
C LEU A 192 0.70 -2.32 -13.39
N LEU A 193 1.16 -3.55 -13.28
CA LEU A 193 1.97 -4.03 -12.17
C LEU A 193 3.43 -3.95 -12.59
N VAL A 194 4.13 -2.96 -12.09
CA VAL A 194 5.48 -2.59 -12.58
C VAL A 194 6.46 -2.35 -11.43
N THR A 195 7.73 -2.37 -11.78
CA THR A 195 8.81 -1.87 -10.93
C THR A 195 10.02 -1.47 -11.76
N SER A 196 10.99 -0.81 -11.15
CA SER A 196 12.29 -0.55 -11.79
C SER A 196 13.37 -1.43 -11.20
N SER A 197 14.24 -1.97 -12.04
CA SER A 197 15.41 -2.73 -11.62
C SER A 197 16.61 -1.85 -11.22
N HIS A 198 16.59 -0.55 -11.55
CA HIS A 198 17.74 0.36 -11.34
C HIS A 198 17.28 1.75 -10.87
N GLY A 199 17.05 1.91 -9.57
CA GLY A 199 16.58 3.16 -8.98
C GLY A 199 15.20 3.59 -9.49
N ASP A 200 14.67 4.70 -8.97
CA ASP A 200 13.40 5.25 -9.44
C ASP A 200 13.54 5.80 -10.86
N ARG A 201 12.55 5.55 -11.73
CA ARG A 201 12.58 5.94 -13.14
C ARG A 201 11.32 6.69 -13.52
N LYS A 202 11.49 7.64 -14.44
CA LYS A 202 10.39 8.27 -15.15
C LYS A 202 10.25 7.60 -16.51
N ALA A 203 9.14 6.89 -16.73
CA ALA A 203 8.88 6.13 -17.94
C ALA A 203 7.68 6.69 -18.70
N SER A 204 7.67 6.54 -20.02
CA SER A 204 6.52 6.89 -20.86
C SER A 204 5.93 5.62 -21.46
N PHE A 205 4.70 5.30 -21.05
CA PHE A 205 3.85 4.31 -21.70
C PHE A 205 2.98 5.01 -22.72
N GLN A 206 2.59 4.33 -23.80
CA GLN A 206 1.66 4.89 -24.80
C GLN A 206 0.44 3.99 -24.94
N VAL A 207 -0.74 4.60 -25.04
CA VAL A 207 -1.96 3.89 -25.43
C VAL A 207 -2.49 4.56 -26.69
N ASP A 208 -2.54 3.82 -27.81
CA ASP A 208 -2.90 4.32 -29.14
C ASP A 208 -2.15 5.62 -29.52
N GLY A 209 -0.87 5.70 -29.16
CA GLY A 209 -0.01 6.85 -29.44
C GLY A 209 -0.15 8.04 -28.48
N LYS A 210 -1.04 7.97 -27.48
CA LYS A 210 -1.11 8.95 -26.39
C LYS A 210 -0.09 8.60 -25.31
N ASP A 211 0.77 9.54 -24.96
CA ASP A 211 1.81 9.38 -23.94
C ASP A 211 1.25 9.51 -22.51
N TYR A 212 1.73 8.62 -21.64
CA TYR A 212 1.49 8.62 -20.19
C TYR A 212 2.84 8.58 -19.48
N SER A 213 3.28 9.72 -18.96
CA SER A 213 4.50 9.81 -18.18
C SER A 213 4.22 9.42 -16.72
N VAL A 214 4.87 8.38 -16.23
CA VAL A 214 4.68 7.84 -14.89
C VAL A 214 6.01 7.65 -14.18
N ASN A 215 6.01 7.71 -12.86
CA ASN A 215 7.14 7.33 -12.05
C ASN A 215 7.06 5.84 -11.74
N VAL A 216 8.10 5.09 -12.07
CA VAL A 216 8.24 3.67 -11.78
C VAL A 216 9.29 3.52 -10.69
N PRO A 217 8.87 3.25 -9.44
CA PRO A 217 9.81 3.19 -8.33
C PRO A 217 10.69 1.95 -8.36
N PHE A 218 11.82 2.02 -7.67
CA PHE A 218 12.78 0.95 -7.52
C PHE A 218 12.20 -0.26 -6.78
N TYR A 219 12.57 -1.46 -7.20
CA TYR A 219 11.97 -2.71 -6.75
C TYR A 219 12.36 -3.12 -5.33
N SER A 220 13.42 -2.56 -4.75
CA SER A 220 14.00 -3.10 -3.52
C SER A 220 14.42 -1.99 -2.55
N GLY A 221 14.49 -2.32 -1.27
CA GLY A 221 14.95 -1.41 -0.23
C GLY A 221 14.39 -1.76 1.14
N PHE A 222 14.77 -0.97 2.16
CA PHE A 222 14.18 -1.05 3.49
C PHE A 222 12.74 -0.54 3.47
N ILE A 223 11.90 -1.00 4.39
CA ILE A 223 10.57 -0.44 4.58
C ILE A 223 10.68 1.07 4.82
N GLY A 224 9.97 1.85 3.98
CA GLY A 224 10.00 3.31 4.03
C GLY A 224 11.25 3.94 3.43
N GLN A 225 12.23 3.17 2.99
CA GLN A 225 13.49 3.64 2.36
C GLN A 225 14.14 4.81 3.10
N TRP A 226 14.48 4.56 4.34
CA TRP A 226 15.08 5.56 5.21
C TRP A 226 16.58 5.69 4.91
N GLY A 227 17.04 6.90 4.59
CA GLY A 227 18.45 7.26 4.62
C GLY A 227 19.36 6.54 3.64
N TRP A 228 18.85 5.99 2.57
CA TRP A 228 19.71 5.40 1.54
C TRP A 228 20.35 6.49 0.69
N THR A 229 21.66 6.41 0.45
CA THR A 229 22.41 7.44 -0.29
C THR A 229 21.78 7.69 -1.66
N GLY A 230 21.35 8.95 -1.90
CA GLY A 230 20.70 9.36 -3.14
C GLY A 230 19.19 9.14 -3.18
N GLU A 231 18.58 8.54 -2.14
CA GLU A 231 17.14 8.35 -2.01
C GLU A 231 16.53 9.38 -1.05
N SER A 232 15.31 9.80 -1.31
CA SER A 232 14.57 10.65 -0.39
C SER A 232 14.06 9.84 0.79
N GLU A 233 14.40 10.25 1.99
CA GLU A 233 13.99 9.58 3.22
C GLU A 233 12.52 9.81 3.54
N GLY A 234 11.86 8.80 4.10
CA GLY A 234 10.55 8.90 4.73
C GLY A 234 9.43 9.35 3.82
N TYR A 235 9.59 9.27 2.51
CA TYR A 235 8.55 9.64 1.57
C TYR A 235 7.84 8.40 1.00
N MET A 236 6.59 8.60 0.62
CA MET A 236 5.86 7.61 -0.15
C MET A 236 6.24 7.74 -1.62
N LYS A 237 6.45 6.61 -2.29
CA LYS A 237 6.64 6.59 -3.74
C LYS A 237 5.38 7.12 -4.44
N ASP A 238 5.54 7.75 -5.58
CA ASP A 238 4.43 8.26 -6.41
C ASP A 238 3.77 7.12 -7.20
N ALA A 239 3.49 6.03 -6.49
CA ALA A 239 2.79 4.85 -6.97
C ALA A 239 2.29 4.04 -5.77
N SER A 240 1.18 3.33 -5.94
CA SER A 240 0.65 2.44 -4.89
C SER A 240 1.46 1.16 -4.84
N ILE A 241 1.90 0.75 -3.65
CA ILE A 241 2.54 -0.55 -3.45
C ILE A 241 1.47 -1.64 -3.57
N ALA A 242 1.64 -2.53 -4.52
CA ALA A 242 0.73 -3.66 -4.74
C ALA A 242 1.22 -4.95 -4.09
N TYR A 243 2.53 -5.16 -4.02
CA TYR A 243 3.15 -6.35 -3.44
C TYR A 243 4.39 -5.97 -2.65
N ILE A 244 4.61 -6.68 -1.53
CA ILE A 244 5.80 -6.57 -0.68
C ILE A 244 6.33 -7.98 -0.38
N GLY A 245 7.55 -8.26 -0.84
CA GLY A 245 8.30 -9.44 -0.40
C GLY A 245 9.21 -9.07 0.78
N THR A 246 9.36 -9.97 1.75
CA THR A 246 10.10 -9.70 3.01
C THR A 246 11.61 -9.69 2.86
N HIS A 247 12.14 -10.22 1.76
CA HIS A 247 13.56 -10.25 1.44
C HIS A 247 13.75 -10.41 -0.08
N ARG A 248 14.95 -10.17 -0.54
CA ARG A 248 15.39 -10.54 -1.89
C ARG A 248 16.44 -11.63 -1.82
N HIS A 249 16.64 -12.32 -2.91
CA HIS A 249 17.81 -13.19 -3.09
C HIS A 249 19.00 -12.36 -3.57
N SER A 250 20.19 -12.66 -3.05
CA SER A 250 21.40 -11.94 -3.39
C SER A 250 22.62 -12.86 -3.33
N SER A 251 23.41 -12.90 -4.42
CA SER A 251 24.68 -13.61 -4.45
C SER A 251 25.71 -13.03 -3.47
N ARG A 252 25.62 -11.72 -3.23
CA ARG A 252 26.53 -11.00 -2.33
C ARG A 252 26.50 -11.52 -0.89
N VAL A 253 25.30 -11.90 -0.41
CA VAL A 253 25.13 -12.44 0.94
C VAL A 253 25.00 -13.94 0.98
N GLY A 254 24.97 -14.59 -0.19
CA GLY A 254 24.90 -16.04 -0.32
C GLY A 254 23.50 -16.61 -0.11
N GLY A 255 22.45 -15.88 -0.42
CA GLY A 255 21.05 -16.30 -0.29
C GLY A 255 20.09 -15.18 0.04
N ASN A 256 19.22 -15.40 1.03
CA ASN A 256 18.18 -14.47 1.43
C ASN A 256 18.79 -13.24 2.12
N GLU A 257 18.69 -12.08 1.49
CA GLU A 257 19.10 -10.79 2.09
C GLU A 257 17.95 -10.24 2.93
N SER A 258 17.95 -10.62 4.21
CA SER A 258 16.92 -10.24 5.18
C SER A 258 16.82 -8.72 5.33
N TYR A 259 15.59 -8.23 5.55
CA TYR A 259 15.23 -6.81 5.70
C TYR A 259 15.43 -5.94 4.45
N ILE A 260 15.88 -6.48 3.34
CA ILE A 260 15.84 -5.83 2.05
C ILE A 260 14.58 -6.28 1.33
N TYR A 261 13.53 -5.48 1.45
CA TYR A 261 12.21 -5.77 0.91
C TYR A 261 12.18 -5.64 -0.60
N THR A 262 11.26 -6.35 -1.23
CA THR A 262 10.99 -6.23 -2.67
C THR A 262 9.57 -5.73 -2.92
N TYR A 263 9.39 -4.92 -3.95
CA TYR A 263 8.14 -4.22 -4.20
C TYR A 263 7.72 -4.35 -5.66
N LEU A 264 6.41 -4.55 -5.87
CA LEU A 264 5.75 -4.26 -7.14
C LEU A 264 4.73 -3.14 -6.91
N TYR A 265 4.57 -2.28 -7.90
CA TYR A 265 3.76 -1.09 -7.80
C TYR A 265 2.61 -1.13 -8.79
N LYS A 266 1.44 -0.68 -8.34
CA LYS A 266 0.27 -0.44 -9.19
C LYS A 266 0.34 0.96 -9.77
N ILE A 267 0.26 1.06 -11.09
CA ILE A 267 0.12 2.32 -11.83
C ILE A 267 -1.18 2.25 -12.62
N CYS A 268 -1.93 3.35 -12.67
CA CYS A 268 -3.16 3.48 -13.42
C CYS A 268 -2.99 4.43 -14.60
N LEU A 269 -3.45 4.00 -15.77
CA LEU A 269 -3.56 4.82 -16.98
C LEU A 269 -5.04 4.99 -17.33
N ASP A 270 -5.48 6.23 -17.52
CA ASP A 270 -6.81 6.53 -18.03
C ASP A 270 -6.83 6.32 -19.55
N ILE A 271 -7.59 5.35 -20.02
CA ILE A 271 -7.65 4.95 -21.43
C ILE A 271 -9.04 5.19 -22.03
N ALA A 272 -9.10 5.22 -23.34
CA ALA A 272 -10.37 5.20 -24.05
C ALA A 272 -11.00 3.79 -23.97
N PRO A 273 -12.35 3.66 -23.90
CA PRO A 273 -13.01 2.36 -23.80
C PRO A 273 -12.88 1.48 -25.05
N ASP A 274 -12.33 2.00 -26.12
CA ASP A 274 -12.02 1.34 -27.38
C ASP A 274 -10.53 1.33 -27.70
N ALA A 275 -9.67 1.57 -26.71
CA ALA A 275 -8.23 1.53 -26.85
C ALA A 275 -7.75 0.16 -27.35
N LYS A 276 -6.78 0.14 -28.27
CA LYS A 276 -6.38 -1.07 -29.00
C LYS A 276 -5.01 -1.62 -28.61
N ALA A 277 -4.12 -0.76 -28.14
CA ALA A 277 -2.74 -1.16 -27.92
C ALA A 277 -2.07 -0.35 -26.83
N LEU A 278 -1.34 -1.05 -25.96
CA LEU A 278 -0.42 -0.51 -24.98
C LEU A 278 1.01 -0.69 -25.46
N THR A 279 1.73 0.42 -25.70
CA THR A 279 3.15 0.38 -26.04
C THR A 279 3.99 0.70 -24.80
N LEU A 280 4.92 -0.20 -24.52
CA LEU A 280 5.81 -0.12 -23.36
C LEU A 280 6.94 0.91 -23.59
N PRO A 281 7.52 1.44 -22.51
CA PRO A 281 8.66 2.33 -22.62
C PRO A 281 9.86 1.61 -23.23
N LYS A 282 10.69 2.36 -23.95
CA LYS A 282 11.98 1.88 -24.46
C LYS A 282 13.06 2.08 -23.38
N ASP A 283 12.89 1.37 -22.26
CA ASP A 283 13.76 1.45 -21.09
C ASP A 283 13.86 0.07 -20.41
N ALA A 284 14.98 -0.61 -20.62
CA ALA A 284 15.23 -1.95 -20.07
C ALA A 284 15.30 -2.00 -18.53
N GLY A 285 15.39 -0.86 -17.85
CA GLY A 285 15.29 -0.76 -16.39
C GLY A 285 13.85 -0.83 -15.86
N VAL A 286 12.84 -0.75 -16.73
CA VAL A 286 11.43 -0.90 -16.38
C VAL A 286 10.99 -2.34 -16.59
N ALA A 287 10.38 -2.94 -15.58
CA ALA A 287 9.87 -4.30 -15.57
C ALA A 287 8.34 -4.29 -15.42
N LEU A 288 7.63 -4.92 -16.35
CA LEU A 288 6.18 -5.09 -16.32
C LEU A 288 5.86 -6.55 -16.00
N PHE A 289 5.10 -6.78 -14.91
CA PHE A 289 4.73 -8.11 -14.43
C PHE A 289 3.29 -8.50 -14.79
N ALA A 290 2.37 -7.55 -14.86
CA ALA A 290 1.00 -7.82 -15.26
C ALA A 290 0.30 -6.58 -15.79
N VAL A 291 -0.76 -6.80 -16.58
CA VAL A 291 -1.66 -5.77 -17.08
C VAL A 291 -3.09 -6.18 -16.78
N THR A 292 -3.89 -5.25 -16.24
CA THR A 292 -5.31 -5.48 -15.96
C THR A 292 -6.13 -4.30 -16.45
N LEU A 293 -7.18 -4.57 -17.21
CA LEU A 293 -8.18 -3.56 -17.56
C LEU A 293 -9.31 -3.56 -16.52
N SER A 294 -9.84 -2.40 -16.22
CA SER A 294 -10.99 -2.24 -15.31
C SER A 294 -11.76 -0.97 -15.65
N ASP A 295 -12.99 -0.90 -15.19
CA ASP A 295 -13.82 0.31 -15.22
C ASP A 295 -13.91 1.01 -13.86
N ASN A 296 -12.96 0.74 -12.96
CA ASN A 296 -12.88 1.37 -11.66
C ASN A 296 -12.68 2.89 -11.77
N SER A 297 -13.79 3.61 -11.92
CA SER A 297 -13.81 5.07 -12.01
C SER A 297 -13.47 5.79 -10.70
N ASN A 298 -13.30 5.04 -9.61
CA ASN A 298 -13.06 5.58 -8.28
C ASN A 298 -11.58 5.56 -7.87
N ASP A 299 -10.70 4.98 -8.68
CA ASP A 299 -9.26 4.96 -8.41
C ASP A 299 -8.56 6.20 -9.01
N ASP A 300 -8.90 7.36 -8.47
CA ASP A 300 -8.39 8.66 -8.90
C ASP A 300 -7.95 9.55 -7.72
N THR A 301 -7.73 8.91 -6.56
CA THR A 301 -7.19 9.60 -5.38
C THR A 301 -5.74 10.00 -5.61
N LYS A 302 -5.43 11.25 -5.22
CA LYS A 302 -4.07 11.79 -5.24
C LYS A 302 -3.68 12.30 -3.86
N PRO A 303 -2.42 12.21 -3.45
CA PRO A 303 -1.96 12.88 -2.24
C PRO A 303 -2.33 14.36 -2.28
N ALA A 304 -2.91 14.90 -1.20
CA ALA A 304 -3.35 16.29 -1.12
C ALA A 304 -2.18 17.29 -1.07
N THR A 305 -1.00 16.79 -0.70
CA THR A 305 0.26 17.56 -0.69
C THR A 305 1.33 16.72 -1.36
N GLU A 306 2.21 17.39 -2.12
CA GLU A 306 3.45 16.73 -2.53
C GLU A 306 4.15 16.23 -1.28
N MET A 307 4.49 14.94 -1.29
CA MET A 307 5.30 14.33 -0.24
C MET A 307 6.72 14.85 -0.46
N ARG A 308 7.03 15.98 0.18
CA ARG A 308 8.37 16.56 0.11
C ARG A 308 9.35 15.62 0.79
N ALA A 309 10.45 15.33 0.10
CA ALA A 309 11.66 14.90 0.79
C ALA A 309 11.93 15.91 1.92
N LEU A 310 12.06 15.45 3.14
CA LEU A 310 12.51 16.32 4.23
C LEU A 310 13.88 16.85 3.80
N PRO A 311 14.10 18.19 3.84
CA PRO A 311 15.43 18.70 3.55
C PRO A 311 16.41 18.05 4.53
N HIS A 312 17.45 17.42 3.99
CA HIS A 312 18.55 16.93 4.80
C HIS A 312 19.27 18.15 5.42
N GLU A 313 18.82 18.57 6.56
CA GLU A 313 19.68 19.33 7.44
C GLU A 313 20.69 18.32 8.01
N THR A 314 21.89 18.36 7.43
CA THR A 314 23.03 17.70 8.04
C THR A 314 23.28 18.41 9.37
N VAL A 315 22.66 17.91 10.45
CA VAL A 315 23.02 18.36 11.78
C VAL A 315 24.46 17.90 12.00
N LYS A 316 25.41 18.83 11.86
CA LYS A 316 26.76 18.58 12.34
C LYS A 316 26.71 18.47 13.85
N VAL A 317 26.68 17.26 14.35
CA VAL A 317 26.86 16.99 15.77
C VAL A 317 28.34 17.17 16.06
N GLU A 318 28.72 18.32 16.62
CA GLU A 318 30.05 18.50 17.18
C GLU A 318 30.09 17.79 18.52
N TYR A 319 30.77 16.66 18.55
CA TYR A 319 31.09 15.99 19.80
C TYR A 319 32.18 16.76 20.50
N THR A 320 31.88 17.39 21.63
CA THR A 320 32.93 17.88 22.55
C THR A 320 33.58 16.68 23.24
N THR A 321 34.83 16.44 22.96
CA THR A 321 35.63 15.38 23.57
C THR A 321 36.17 15.72 24.98
N GLU A 322 35.54 16.67 25.67
CA GLU A 322 35.91 16.94 27.07
C GLU A 322 35.43 15.78 27.94
N PRO A 323 36.36 15.11 28.67
CA PRO A 323 35.97 14.06 29.56
C PRO A 323 35.12 14.63 30.71
N VAL A 324 33.92 14.15 30.87
CA VAL A 324 33.06 14.46 32.01
C VAL A 324 33.83 13.99 33.27
N ALA A 325 34.29 14.92 34.10
CA ALA A 325 34.93 14.61 35.36
C ALA A 325 34.00 13.77 36.23
N ALA A 326 34.35 12.51 36.48
CA ALA A 326 33.60 11.64 37.34
C ALA A 326 33.52 12.25 38.74
N SER A 327 32.35 12.75 39.15
CA SER A 327 32.11 13.19 40.51
C SER A 327 32.18 11.96 41.43
N ARG A 328 33.26 11.80 42.15
CA ARG A 328 33.32 10.83 43.24
C ARG A 328 32.36 11.33 44.34
N ARG A 329 31.24 10.69 44.48
CA ARG A 329 30.44 10.77 45.70
C ARG A 329 31.20 10.02 46.78
N ARG A 330 31.56 10.74 47.87
CA ARG A 330 31.97 10.17 49.13
C ARG A 330 30.71 9.72 49.90
#